data_29e18465e3b2402fe59da845dbdd79a5
#
_entry.id   29e18465e3b2402fe59da845dbdd79a5
#
_cell.length_a   1.000
_cell.length_b   1.000
_cell.length_c   1.000
_cell.angle_alpha   90.00
_cell.angle_beta   90.00
_cell.angle_gamma   90.00
#
_symmetry.space_group_name_H-M   'P 1'
#
loop_
_entity.id
_entity.type
_entity.pdbx_description
1 polymer ?
#
loop_
_entity_poly.entity_id
_entity_poly.type
_entity_poly.pdbx_seq_one_letter_code
_entity_poly.pdbx_strand_id
1 'polypeptide(L)'
;MPQKEQISNDIKSNEKEKILRRPKNREIALPEQPKEEDKELELLLSQLNFDPNGPGEGGKGVEIAKEKEEEKKEKFKQNQFNLMASDQISVNRTIPDYRTEKCKSQPVPENLPTVSIIIVFHNEAWSTLLRTLHSVVNRTPLKLLKEIILIDDKSERNYLKKPLKRYIRRFTIPVHLMHLPERSGLIRARLAGSAMAKGDILLFLDAHVEVSIGWLEPLIIRVAEDRTRVVAPIIDVI
;
A
#
# COMPACT_ATOMS: atom_id res chain seq x y z
N MET A 1 -16.76 54.96 6.69
CA MET A 1 -16.31 53.81 5.89
C MET A 1 -15.31 52.94 6.66
N PRO A 2 -15.70 52.16 7.66
CA PRO A 2 -14.80 51.16 8.26
C PRO A 2 -15.29 49.68 8.21
N GLN A 3 -16.31 49.37 7.42
CA GLN A 3 -16.84 47.98 7.38
C GLN A 3 -16.25 47.06 6.27
N LYS A 4 -15.48 47.60 5.33
CA LYS A 4 -14.88 46.80 4.24
C LYS A 4 -13.54 46.20 4.58
N GLU A 5 -12.79 46.72 5.55
CA GLU A 5 -11.48 46.19 5.94
C GLU A 5 -11.60 45.02 6.92
N GLN A 6 -12.68 44.95 7.73
CA GLN A 6 -12.87 43.84 8.68
C GLN A 6 -13.26 42.54 8.02
N ILE A 7 -14.03 42.57 6.94
CA ILE A 7 -14.44 41.40 6.16
C ILE A 7 -13.25 40.78 5.37
N SER A 8 -12.29 41.61 4.96
CA SER A 8 -11.09 41.14 4.24
C SER A 8 -10.09 40.42 5.13
N ASN A 9 -10.05 40.73 6.41
CA ASN A 9 -9.12 40.10 7.37
C ASN A 9 -9.68 38.78 7.91
N ASP A 10 -10.98 38.62 8.03
CA ASP A 10 -11.64 37.39 8.48
C ASP A 10 -11.63 36.29 7.40
N ILE A 11 -11.59 36.65 6.11
CA ILE A 11 -11.48 35.72 5.00
C ILE A 11 -10.04 35.16 4.89
N LYS A 12 -9.02 36.01 5.16
CA LYS A 12 -7.60 35.61 5.09
C LYS A 12 -7.13 34.76 6.27
N SER A 13 -7.78 34.89 7.45
CA SER A 13 -7.47 34.03 8.61
C SER A 13 -8.09 32.63 8.48
N ASN A 14 -9.27 32.50 7.87
CA ASN A 14 -9.93 31.22 7.65
C ASN A 14 -9.33 30.36 6.52
N GLU A 15 -8.67 30.97 5.54
CA GLU A 15 -7.97 30.21 4.48
C GLU A 15 -6.62 29.65 4.92
N LYS A 16 -5.92 30.32 5.85
CA LYS A 16 -4.63 29.82 6.36
C LYS A 16 -4.76 28.65 7.34
N GLU A 17 -5.88 28.49 8.04
CA GLU A 17 -6.11 27.35 8.94
C GLU A 17 -6.58 26.07 8.22
N LYS A 18 -7.06 26.17 6.97
CA LYS A 18 -7.49 25.00 6.19
C LYS A 18 -6.36 24.22 5.53
N ILE A 19 -5.14 24.78 5.46
CA ILE A 19 -4.02 24.20 4.70
C ILE A 19 -3.14 23.25 5.51
N LEU A 20 -3.33 23.12 6.83
CA LEU A 20 -2.42 22.35 7.71
C LEU A 20 -3.09 21.27 8.57
N ARG A 21 -4.23 20.74 8.16
CA ARG A 21 -4.72 19.52 8.80
C ARG A 21 -4.14 18.32 8.06
N ARG A 22 -3.01 17.77 8.58
CA ARG A 22 -2.57 16.40 8.28
C ARG A 22 -3.78 15.48 8.35
N PRO A 23 -4.01 14.59 7.37
CA PRO A 23 -5.03 13.57 7.53
C PRO A 23 -4.69 12.81 8.82
N LYS A 24 -5.58 12.87 9.81
CA LYS A 24 -5.46 12.04 11.01
C LYS A 24 -5.33 10.60 10.53
N ASN A 25 -4.27 9.90 10.98
CA ASN A 25 -4.17 8.45 10.83
C ASN A 25 -5.56 7.88 11.17
N ARG A 26 -6.24 7.31 10.19
CA ARG A 26 -7.47 6.58 10.46
C ARG A 26 -7.04 5.33 11.20
N GLU A 27 -7.19 5.33 12.52
CA GLU A 27 -7.14 4.11 13.30
C GLU A 27 -8.10 3.12 12.65
N ILE A 28 -7.56 2.01 12.17
CA ILE A 28 -8.38 0.87 11.77
C ILE A 28 -9.01 0.38 13.07
N ALA A 29 -10.32 0.61 13.21
CA ALA A 29 -11.06 0.13 14.35
C ALA A 29 -10.83 -1.39 14.45
N LEU A 30 -10.24 -1.84 15.57
CA LEU A 30 -10.11 -3.25 15.86
C LEU A 30 -11.53 -3.81 16.06
N PRO A 31 -11.89 -4.89 15.40
CA PRO A 31 -13.23 -5.47 15.52
C PRO A 31 -13.43 -6.06 16.92
N GLU A 32 -14.69 -5.97 17.40
CA GLU A 32 -15.18 -6.64 18.58
C GLU A 32 -14.91 -8.15 18.51
N GLN A 33 -14.64 -8.75 19.65
CA GLN A 33 -14.23 -10.15 19.95
C GLN A 33 -14.21 -11.18 18.80
N PRO A 34 -13.07 -11.87 18.58
CA PRO A 34 -12.92 -12.79 17.46
C PRO A 34 -13.78 -14.05 17.64
N LYS A 35 -14.53 -14.39 16.59
CA LYS A 35 -15.18 -15.70 16.47
C LYS A 35 -14.12 -16.79 16.37
N GLU A 36 -14.45 -18.00 16.86
CA GLU A 36 -13.52 -19.15 16.89
C GLU A 36 -12.86 -19.49 15.54
N GLU A 37 -13.49 -19.09 14.45
CA GLU A 37 -13.00 -19.24 13.08
C GLU A 37 -11.78 -18.34 12.71
N ASP A 38 -11.39 -17.39 13.57
CA ASP A 38 -10.33 -16.41 13.28
C ASP A 38 -9.00 -16.69 13.98
N LYS A 39 -8.87 -17.79 14.72
CA LYS A 39 -7.66 -18.12 15.49
C LYS A 39 -6.38 -18.13 14.63
N GLU A 40 -6.44 -18.68 13.41
CA GLU A 40 -5.30 -18.70 12.49
C GLU A 40 -4.90 -17.28 12.06
N LEU A 41 -5.88 -16.43 11.73
CA LEU A 41 -5.62 -15.05 11.37
C LEU A 41 -5.06 -14.26 12.57
N GLU A 42 -5.63 -14.42 13.75
CA GLU A 42 -5.14 -13.73 14.96
C GLU A 42 -3.70 -14.16 15.31
N LEU A 43 -3.35 -15.43 15.14
CA LEU A 43 -1.98 -15.90 15.30
C LEU A 43 -1.04 -15.23 14.28
N LEU A 44 -1.43 -15.14 13.02
CA LEU A 44 -0.64 -14.46 12.01
C LEU A 44 -0.48 -12.96 12.31
N LEU A 45 -1.53 -12.32 12.81
CA LEU A 45 -1.49 -10.90 13.18
C LEU A 45 -0.62 -10.65 14.41
N SER A 46 -0.60 -11.58 15.37
CA SER A 46 0.27 -11.47 16.55
C SER A 46 1.77 -11.52 16.21
N GLN A 47 2.12 -12.01 15.03
CA GLN A 47 3.50 -12.05 14.53
C GLN A 47 3.91 -10.77 13.77
N LEU A 48 2.96 -9.87 13.50
CA LEU A 48 3.22 -8.62 12.81
C LEU A 48 3.44 -7.48 13.78
N ASN A 49 4.29 -6.56 13.37
CA ASN A 49 4.44 -5.29 14.07
C ASN A 49 3.50 -4.23 13.47
N PHE A 50 2.72 -3.59 14.31
CA PHE A 50 1.82 -2.47 13.95
C PHE A 50 2.25 -1.13 14.56
N ASP A 51 3.33 -1.11 15.36
CA ASP A 51 3.84 0.12 15.95
C ASP A 51 4.43 1.02 14.85
N PRO A 52 3.84 2.19 14.59
CA PRO A 52 4.35 3.11 13.57
C PRO A 52 5.72 3.72 13.92
N ASN A 53 6.16 3.63 15.19
CA ASN A 53 7.47 4.09 15.64
C ASN A 53 8.45 2.92 15.86
N GLY A 54 8.08 1.72 15.47
CA GLY A 54 8.86 0.50 15.66
C GLY A 54 10.06 0.36 14.74
N PRO A 55 10.69 -0.81 14.73
CA PRO A 55 11.81 -1.11 13.84
C PRO A 55 11.48 -0.81 12.37
N GLY A 56 12.44 -0.24 11.66
CA GLY A 56 12.29 0.07 10.24
C GLY A 56 11.58 1.40 9.92
N GLU A 57 11.14 2.16 10.94
CA GLU A 57 10.51 3.46 10.72
C GLU A 57 11.44 4.44 9.98
N GLY A 58 10.86 5.19 9.04
CA GLY A 58 11.62 6.11 8.19
C GLY A 58 12.55 5.40 7.20
N GLY A 59 12.30 4.14 6.86
CA GLY A 59 13.14 3.35 5.95
C GLY A 59 14.45 2.86 6.59
N LYS A 60 14.61 2.96 7.92
CA LYS A 60 15.82 2.52 8.62
C LYS A 60 16.00 1.01 8.50
N GLY A 61 17.25 0.56 8.34
CA GLY A 61 17.59 -0.85 8.36
C GLY A 61 17.26 -1.53 9.70
N VAL A 62 16.90 -2.81 9.66
CA VAL A 62 16.68 -3.64 10.84
C VAL A 62 17.73 -4.74 10.87
N GLU A 63 18.56 -4.71 11.90
CA GLU A 63 19.61 -5.70 12.12
C GLU A 63 19.06 -6.89 12.90
N ILE A 64 19.44 -8.09 12.47
CA ILE A 64 19.15 -9.33 13.18
C ILE A 64 20.35 -9.68 14.04
N ALA A 65 20.09 -10.02 15.30
CA ALA A 65 21.13 -10.42 16.23
C ALA A 65 21.94 -11.61 15.69
N LYS A 66 23.27 -11.61 15.95
CA LYS A 66 24.20 -12.61 15.42
C LYS A 66 23.84 -14.05 15.82
N GLU A 67 23.26 -14.21 17.00
CA GLU A 67 22.82 -15.51 17.53
C GLU A 67 21.70 -16.15 16.68
N LYS A 68 21.01 -15.34 15.85
CA LYS A 68 19.93 -15.78 14.96
C LYS A 68 20.34 -15.90 13.48
N GLU A 69 21.65 -15.87 13.19
CA GLU A 69 22.14 -15.86 11.81
C GLU A 69 21.76 -17.11 11.04
N GLU A 70 21.75 -18.30 11.65
CA GLU A 70 21.35 -19.54 11.01
C GLU A 70 19.83 -19.54 10.71
N GLU A 71 18.99 -19.09 11.65
CA GLU A 71 17.54 -18.94 11.42
C GLU A 71 17.27 -17.94 10.29
N LYS A 72 18.00 -16.84 10.24
CA LYS A 72 17.94 -15.83 9.18
C LYS A 72 18.25 -16.43 7.82
N LYS A 73 19.30 -17.27 7.70
CA LYS A 73 19.66 -17.95 6.45
C LYS A 73 18.57 -18.92 5.99
N GLU A 74 17.96 -19.68 6.90
CA GLU A 74 16.86 -20.58 6.55
C GLU A 74 15.61 -19.82 6.10
N LYS A 75 15.26 -18.75 6.79
CA LYS A 75 14.13 -17.89 6.39
C LYS A 75 14.41 -17.15 5.07
N PHE A 76 15.67 -16.75 4.83
CA PHE A 76 16.06 -16.14 3.55
C PHE A 76 15.75 -17.03 2.36
N LYS A 77 15.98 -18.33 2.46
CA LYS A 77 15.71 -19.30 1.38
C LYS A 77 14.24 -19.32 0.94
N GLN A 78 13.31 -18.93 1.83
CA GLN A 78 11.88 -18.98 1.57
C GLN A 78 11.42 -17.93 0.53
N ASN A 79 11.98 -16.73 0.59
CA ASN A 79 11.55 -15.61 -0.23
C ASN A 79 12.72 -14.82 -0.85
N GLN A 80 13.97 -15.25 -0.65
CA GLN A 80 15.20 -14.64 -1.18
C GLN A 80 15.47 -13.22 -0.66
N PHE A 81 14.98 -12.90 0.54
CA PHE A 81 15.27 -11.66 1.28
C PHE A 81 15.26 -11.92 2.79
N ASN A 82 15.67 -10.91 3.59
CA ASN A 82 15.70 -11.03 5.05
C ASN A 82 14.29 -11.00 5.64
N LEU A 83 13.61 -12.15 5.63
CA LEU A 83 12.25 -12.30 6.14
C LEU A 83 12.14 -11.95 7.63
N MET A 84 13.17 -12.27 8.44
CA MET A 84 13.17 -11.94 9.88
C MET A 84 13.15 -10.43 10.11
N ALA A 85 13.88 -9.66 9.34
CA ALA A 85 13.82 -8.20 9.40
C ALA A 85 12.45 -7.70 8.93
N SER A 86 11.93 -8.26 7.84
CA SER A 86 10.60 -7.90 7.33
C SER A 86 9.49 -8.11 8.36
N ASP A 87 9.52 -9.22 9.10
CA ASP A 87 8.51 -9.54 10.12
C ASP A 87 8.58 -8.59 11.33
N GLN A 88 9.75 -8.00 11.62
CA GLN A 88 9.91 -7.00 12.69
C GLN A 88 9.48 -5.59 12.26
N ILE A 89 9.49 -5.30 10.97
CA ILE A 89 9.13 -3.99 10.42
C ILE A 89 7.61 -3.82 10.45
N SER A 90 7.16 -2.67 10.96
CA SER A 90 5.73 -2.34 10.99
C SER A 90 5.10 -2.38 9.59
N VAL A 91 3.91 -2.95 9.50
CA VAL A 91 3.11 -2.90 8.25
C VAL A 91 2.66 -1.47 7.91
N ASN A 92 2.72 -0.56 8.87
CA ASN A 92 2.31 0.85 8.75
C ASN A 92 3.48 1.83 8.82
N ARG A 93 4.74 1.34 8.69
CA ARG A 93 5.90 2.24 8.76
C ARG A 93 5.81 3.35 7.71
N THR A 94 6.46 4.47 7.98
CA THR A 94 6.69 5.50 6.96
C THR A 94 8.01 5.24 6.23
N ILE A 95 8.09 5.76 5.01
CA ILE A 95 9.32 5.81 4.22
C ILE A 95 9.57 7.26 3.80
N PRO A 96 10.83 7.67 3.63
CA PRO A 96 11.17 9.01 3.21
C PRO A 96 10.62 9.32 1.81
N ASP A 97 10.25 10.57 1.59
CA ASP A 97 9.92 11.08 0.25
C ASP A 97 11.16 11.71 -0.37
N TYR A 98 11.85 10.96 -1.21
CA TYR A 98 13.07 11.40 -1.90
C TYR A 98 12.83 12.23 -3.17
N ARG A 99 11.58 12.53 -3.52
CA ARG A 99 11.28 13.38 -4.66
C ARG A 99 11.88 14.78 -4.46
N THR A 100 12.35 15.39 -5.55
CA THR A 100 12.82 16.78 -5.51
C THR A 100 11.69 17.74 -5.19
N GLU A 101 11.99 18.90 -4.63
CA GLU A 101 11.00 19.94 -4.33
C GLU A 101 10.22 20.38 -5.57
N LYS A 102 10.86 20.42 -6.73
CA LYS A 102 10.22 20.66 -8.01
C LYS A 102 9.14 19.61 -8.34
N CYS A 103 9.39 18.37 -7.98
CA CYS A 103 8.43 17.28 -8.19
C CYS A 103 7.26 17.36 -7.20
N LYS A 104 7.56 17.67 -5.92
CA LYS A 104 6.56 17.79 -4.85
C LYS A 104 5.63 18.99 -5.05
N SER A 105 6.12 20.08 -5.64
CA SER A 105 5.38 21.32 -5.87
C SER A 105 4.56 21.33 -7.15
N GLN A 106 4.58 20.26 -7.95
CA GLN A 106 3.76 20.22 -9.17
C GLN A 106 2.27 20.24 -8.84
N PRO A 107 1.49 21.07 -9.54
CA PRO A 107 0.05 21.12 -9.34
C PRO A 107 -0.60 19.79 -9.74
N VAL A 108 -1.52 19.33 -8.92
CA VAL A 108 -2.31 18.12 -9.19
C VAL A 108 -3.71 18.56 -9.64
N PRO A 109 -4.16 18.19 -10.85
CA PRO A 109 -5.51 18.47 -11.32
C PRO A 109 -6.57 17.88 -10.37
N GLU A 110 -7.69 18.59 -10.18
CA GLU A 110 -8.77 18.14 -9.31
C GLU A 110 -9.46 16.89 -9.85
N ASN A 111 -9.65 16.83 -11.16
CA ASN A 111 -10.33 15.75 -11.86
C ASN A 111 -9.32 14.83 -12.53
N LEU A 112 -8.93 13.78 -11.83
CA LEU A 112 -8.10 12.71 -12.38
C LEU A 112 -8.91 11.42 -12.50
N PRO A 113 -8.58 10.57 -13.50
CA PRO A 113 -9.22 9.27 -13.66
C PRO A 113 -8.91 8.34 -12.48
N THR A 114 -9.81 7.39 -12.26
CA THR A 114 -9.67 6.39 -11.20
C THR A 114 -8.76 5.25 -11.65
N VAL A 115 -8.14 4.57 -10.66
CA VAL A 115 -7.17 3.50 -10.90
C VAL A 115 -7.62 2.20 -10.25
N SER A 116 -7.55 1.09 -11.01
CA SER A 116 -7.52 -0.26 -10.46
C SER A 116 -6.06 -0.70 -10.31
N ILE A 117 -5.65 -1.02 -9.09
CA ILE A 117 -4.29 -1.50 -8.80
C ILE A 117 -4.31 -3.03 -8.80
N ILE A 118 -3.51 -3.64 -9.68
CA ILE A 118 -3.41 -5.08 -9.85
C ILE A 118 -2.08 -5.55 -9.28
N ILE A 119 -2.16 -6.43 -8.28
CA ILE A 119 -1.00 -7.01 -7.59
C ILE A 119 -1.01 -8.52 -7.81
N VAL A 120 0.02 -9.03 -8.47
CA VAL A 120 0.21 -10.47 -8.70
C VAL A 120 1.22 -11.00 -7.70
N PHE A 121 0.94 -12.15 -7.10
CA PHE A 121 1.88 -12.80 -6.19
C PHE A 121 1.85 -14.33 -6.32
N HIS A 122 2.94 -14.95 -5.90
CA HIS A 122 3.08 -16.39 -5.74
C HIS A 122 3.98 -16.67 -4.54
N ASN A 123 3.45 -17.35 -3.53
CA ASN A 123 4.18 -17.68 -2.30
C ASN A 123 4.83 -16.47 -1.62
N GLU A 124 4.19 -15.28 -1.72
CA GLU A 124 4.73 -14.06 -1.11
C GLU A 124 4.75 -14.14 0.42
N ALA A 125 5.67 -13.42 1.05
CA ALA A 125 5.75 -13.33 2.48
C ALA A 125 4.57 -12.51 3.05
N TRP A 126 4.05 -12.96 4.20
CA TRP A 126 2.89 -12.34 4.84
C TRP A 126 3.11 -10.87 5.19
N SER A 127 4.21 -10.58 5.91
CA SER A 127 4.56 -9.22 6.33
C SER A 127 4.75 -8.27 5.15
N THR A 128 5.38 -8.75 4.08
CA THR A 128 5.70 -7.95 2.89
C THR A 128 4.44 -7.61 2.10
N LEU A 129 3.60 -8.62 1.81
CA LEU A 129 2.34 -8.41 1.08
C LEU A 129 1.42 -7.44 1.83
N LEU A 130 1.28 -7.60 3.16
CA LEU A 130 0.44 -6.70 3.93
C LEU A 130 1.01 -5.28 3.99
N ARG A 131 2.33 -5.13 4.10
CA ARG A 131 2.96 -3.80 4.06
C ARG A 131 2.74 -3.10 2.72
N THR A 132 2.80 -3.85 1.61
CA THR A 132 2.42 -3.33 0.28
C THR A 132 0.99 -2.81 0.30
N LEU A 133 0.02 -3.62 0.75
CA LEU A 133 -1.39 -3.22 0.81
C LEU A 133 -1.61 -2.00 1.69
N HIS A 134 -1.03 -1.98 2.90
CA HIS A 134 -1.13 -0.84 3.81
C HIS A 134 -0.53 0.43 3.21
N SER A 135 0.64 0.34 2.57
CA SER A 135 1.26 1.49 1.94
C SER A 135 0.37 2.09 0.84
N VAL A 136 -0.24 1.24 0.02
CA VAL A 136 -1.16 1.66 -1.04
C VAL A 136 -2.40 2.34 -0.45
N VAL A 137 -3.07 1.69 0.51
CA VAL A 137 -4.32 2.23 1.08
C VAL A 137 -4.09 3.53 1.85
N ASN A 138 -3.00 3.61 2.61
CA ASN A 138 -2.71 4.75 3.48
C ASN A 138 -2.16 5.97 2.73
N ARG A 139 -1.52 5.76 1.57
CA ARG A 139 -0.78 6.80 0.85
C ARG A 139 -1.35 7.15 -0.52
N THR A 140 -2.48 6.54 -0.88
CA THR A 140 -3.21 6.85 -2.11
C THR A 140 -4.47 7.65 -1.78
N PRO A 141 -4.75 8.77 -2.46
CA PRO A 141 -6.02 9.47 -2.30
C PRO A 141 -7.21 8.56 -2.65
N LEU A 142 -8.13 8.38 -1.70
CA LEU A 142 -9.26 7.44 -1.86
C LEU A 142 -10.13 7.74 -3.08
N LYS A 143 -10.24 9.01 -3.49
CA LYS A 143 -10.98 9.42 -4.68
C LYS A 143 -10.40 8.88 -5.98
N LEU A 144 -9.10 8.54 -5.99
CA LEU A 144 -8.38 8.03 -7.16
C LEU A 144 -8.29 6.50 -7.16
N LEU A 145 -8.43 5.85 -5.99
CA LEU A 145 -8.30 4.41 -5.84
C LEU A 145 -9.66 3.73 -5.98
N LYS A 146 -9.93 3.16 -7.14
CA LYS A 146 -11.19 2.44 -7.41
C LYS A 146 -11.25 1.13 -6.62
N GLU A 147 -10.19 0.34 -6.70
CA GLU A 147 -10.07 -0.98 -6.08
C GLU A 147 -8.64 -1.48 -6.12
N ILE A 148 -8.33 -2.49 -5.31
CA ILE A 148 -7.13 -3.31 -5.42
C ILE A 148 -7.56 -4.73 -5.84
N ILE A 149 -6.88 -5.32 -6.81
CA ILE A 149 -7.11 -6.66 -7.32
C ILE A 149 -5.87 -7.50 -7.07
N LEU A 150 -6.00 -8.47 -6.17
CA LEU A 150 -4.97 -9.43 -5.81
C LEU A 150 -5.13 -10.69 -6.64
N ILE A 151 -4.11 -11.06 -7.37
CA ILE A 151 -4.08 -12.30 -8.15
C ILE A 151 -3.05 -13.24 -7.55
N ASP A 152 -3.53 -14.29 -6.92
CA ASP A 152 -2.72 -15.38 -6.42
C ASP A 152 -2.45 -16.38 -7.53
N ASP A 153 -1.23 -16.37 -8.05
CA ASP A 153 -0.79 -17.28 -9.10
C ASP A 153 -0.41 -18.65 -8.51
N LYS A 154 -1.42 -19.35 -7.95
CA LYS A 154 -1.30 -20.69 -7.40
C LYS A 154 -0.31 -20.80 -6.23
N SER A 155 -0.43 -19.93 -5.22
CA SER A 155 0.35 -20.08 -3.98
C SER A 155 -0.01 -21.35 -3.21
N GLU A 156 0.98 -21.92 -2.55
CA GLU A 156 0.82 -23.12 -1.73
C GLU A 156 0.66 -22.78 -0.24
N ARG A 157 1.09 -21.58 0.16
CA ARG A 157 1.10 -21.13 1.56
C ARG A 157 -0.31 -20.88 2.07
N ASN A 158 -0.68 -21.52 3.17
CA ASN A 158 -2.04 -21.49 3.73
C ASN A 158 -2.48 -20.07 4.11
N TYR A 159 -1.58 -19.25 4.65
CA TYR A 159 -1.90 -17.89 5.06
C TYR A 159 -2.33 -16.97 3.89
N LEU A 160 -1.94 -17.29 2.66
CA LEU A 160 -2.35 -16.55 1.44
C LEU A 160 -3.74 -16.93 0.94
N LYS A 161 -4.42 -17.87 1.59
CA LYS A 161 -5.75 -18.37 1.22
C LYS A 161 -6.84 -17.75 2.10
N LYS A 162 -7.42 -18.53 2.99
CA LYS A 162 -8.51 -18.08 3.88
C LYS A 162 -8.11 -16.91 4.79
N PRO A 163 -6.94 -16.92 5.47
CA PRO A 163 -6.52 -15.79 6.27
C PRO A 163 -6.42 -14.48 5.49
N LEU A 164 -5.77 -14.48 4.31
CA LEU A 164 -5.68 -13.29 3.47
C LEU A 164 -7.07 -12.81 3.03
N LYS A 165 -7.96 -13.72 2.61
CA LYS A 165 -9.33 -13.38 2.23
C LYS A 165 -10.14 -12.72 3.37
N ARG A 166 -9.88 -13.11 4.61
CA ARG A 166 -10.49 -12.48 5.80
C ARG A 166 -9.84 -11.13 6.09
N TYR A 167 -8.51 -11.06 6.02
CA TYR A 167 -7.77 -9.85 6.31
C TYR A 167 -8.16 -8.68 5.39
N ILE A 168 -8.22 -8.90 4.09
CA ILE A 168 -8.52 -7.84 3.11
C ILE A 168 -9.90 -7.20 3.28
N ARG A 169 -10.84 -7.87 3.96
CA ARG A 169 -12.15 -7.31 4.30
C ARG A 169 -12.09 -6.18 5.32
N ARG A 170 -10.96 -6.02 6.01
CA ARG A 170 -10.73 -4.94 6.98
C ARG A 170 -10.42 -3.59 6.30
N PHE A 171 -10.08 -3.59 5.02
CA PHE A 171 -9.85 -2.35 4.29
C PHE A 171 -11.17 -1.64 3.94
N THR A 172 -11.13 -0.31 3.97
CA THR A 172 -12.30 0.53 3.66
C THR A 172 -12.58 0.65 2.16
N ILE A 173 -11.61 0.26 1.32
CA ILE A 173 -11.72 0.21 -0.14
C ILE A 173 -11.97 -1.22 -0.59
N PRO A 174 -12.59 -1.45 -1.76
CA PRO A 174 -12.74 -2.78 -2.31
C PRO A 174 -11.36 -3.43 -2.59
N VAL A 175 -11.10 -4.58 -1.96
CA VAL A 175 -9.95 -5.43 -2.27
C VAL A 175 -10.47 -6.79 -2.70
N HIS A 176 -10.19 -7.16 -3.94
CA HIS A 176 -10.61 -8.43 -4.53
C HIS A 176 -9.45 -9.41 -4.53
N LEU A 177 -9.72 -10.67 -4.24
CA LEU A 177 -8.73 -11.75 -4.26
C LEU A 177 -9.23 -12.86 -5.19
N MET A 178 -8.42 -13.16 -6.21
CA MET A 178 -8.61 -14.28 -7.11
C MET A 178 -7.45 -15.27 -6.97
N HIS A 179 -7.77 -16.55 -6.82
CA HIS A 179 -6.80 -17.63 -6.86
C HIS A 179 -6.86 -18.30 -8.25
N LEU A 180 -5.73 -18.33 -8.95
CA LEU A 180 -5.66 -19.06 -10.22
C LEU A 180 -5.61 -20.58 -9.96
N PRO A 181 -6.27 -21.39 -10.78
CA PRO A 181 -6.32 -22.84 -10.59
C PRO A 181 -4.98 -23.53 -10.84
N GLU A 182 -4.14 -22.92 -11.65
CA GLU A 182 -2.80 -23.40 -12.00
C GLU A 182 -1.79 -22.26 -12.05
N ARG A 183 -0.51 -22.60 -12.02
CA ARG A 183 0.59 -21.65 -12.17
C ARG A 183 0.60 -21.12 -13.60
N SER A 184 0.20 -19.87 -13.78
CA SER A 184 0.00 -19.24 -15.09
C SER A 184 1.13 -18.31 -15.50
N GLY A 185 1.92 -17.86 -14.54
CA GLY A 185 3.00 -16.89 -14.72
C GLY A 185 2.50 -15.44 -14.73
N LEU A 186 3.45 -14.52 -14.56
CA LEU A 186 3.19 -13.10 -14.31
C LEU A 186 2.25 -12.44 -15.34
N ILE A 187 2.53 -12.68 -16.63
CA ILE A 187 1.79 -11.99 -17.71
C ILE A 187 0.32 -12.43 -17.74
N ARG A 188 0.05 -13.76 -17.68
CA ARG A 188 -1.32 -14.26 -17.67
C ARG A 188 -2.07 -13.86 -16.40
N ALA A 189 -1.40 -13.85 -15.25
CA ALA A 189 -1.98 -13.38 -14.00
C ALA A 189 -2.33 -11.88 -14.06
N ARG A 190 -1.47 -11.03 -14.65
CA ARG A 190 -1.79 -9.61 -14.91
C ARG A 190 -2.99 -9.46 -15.82
N LEU A 191 -3.10 -10.24 -16.89
CA LEU A 191 -4.28 -10.24 -17.78
C LEU A 191 -5.56 -10.65 -17.05
N ALA A 192 -5.51 -11.66 -16.19
CA ALA A 192 -6.65 -12.06 -15.37
C ALA A 192 -7.11 -10.91 -14.44
N GLY A 193 -6.17 -10.21 -13.81
CA GLY A 193 -6.48 -9.03 -13.00
C GLY A 193 -7.07 -7.88 -13.83
N SER A 194 -6.52 -7.63 -15.02
CA SER A 194 -7.03 -6.59 -15.93
C SER A 194 -8.47 -6.83 -16.35
N ALA A 195 -8.86 -8.09 -16.57
CA ALA A 195 -10.23 -8.44 -16.93
C ALA A 195 -11.26 -8.15 -15.83
N MET A 196 -10.83 -8.03 -14.57
CA MET A 196 -11.69 -7.69 -13.42
C MET A 196 -11.78 -6.19 -13.16
N ALA A 197 -10.84 -5.42 -13.68
CA ALA A 197 -10.66 -4.02 -13.33
C ALA A 197 -11.82 -3.13 -13.79
N LYS A 198 -12.19 -2.17 -12.93
CA LYS A 198 -13.29 -1.20 -13.15
C LYS A 198 -12.82 0.26 -13.13
N GLY A 199 -11.55 0.49 -12.80
CA GLY A 199 -10.94 1.83 -12.87
C GLY A 199 -10.65 2.23 -14.30
N ASP A 200 -10.51 3.52 -14.52
CA ASP A 200 -10.23 4.10 -15.84
C ASP A 200 -8.81 3.79 -16.32
N ILE A 201 -7.89 3.57 -15.37
CA ILE A 201 -6.48 3.26 -15.62
C ILE A 201 -6.13 1.94 -14.90
N LEU A 202 -5.35 1.09 -15.57
CA LEU A 202 -4.75 -0.10 -14.99
C LEU A 202 -3.36 0.22 -14.47
N LEU A 203 -3.08 -0.13 -13.22
CA LEU A 203 -1.77 -0.01 -12.63
C LEU A 203 -1.31 -1.37 -12.11
N PHE A 204 -0.18 -1.86 -12.60
CA PHE A 204 0.44 -3.10 -12.12
C PHE A 204 1.49 -2.77 -11.08
N LEU A 205 1.39 -3.39 -9.92
CA LEU A 205 2.28 -3.19 -8.79
C LEU A 205 2.80 -4.55 -8.31
N ASP A 206 4.07 -4.63 -7.95
CA ASP A 206 4.62 -5.84 -7.36
C ASP A 206 4.13 -6.02 -5.92
N ALA A 207 4.17 -7.26 -5.42
CA ALA A 207 3.59 -7.62 -4.13
C ALA A 207 4.50 -7.32 -2.92
N HIS A 208 5.67 -6.72 -3.15
CA HIS A 208 6.71 -6.46 -2.17
C HIS A 208 7.30 -5.04 -2.30
N VAL A 209 6.45 -4.07 -2.55
CA VAL A 209 6.81 -2.65 -2.68
C VAL A 209 6.11 -1.80 -1.62
N GLU A 210 6.68 -0.66 -1.31
CA GLU A 210 6.07 0.35 -0.48
C GLU A 210 5.98 1.66 -1.26
N VAL A 211 4.77 2.17 -1.43
CA VAL A 211 4.56 3.43 -2.14
C VAL A 211 4.76 4.62 -1.21
N SER A 212 5.28 5.73 -1.72
CA SER A 212 5.46 6.99 -0.99
C SER A 212 4.20 7.89 -1.07
N ILE A 213 4.14 8.95 -0.28
CA ILE A 213 3.07 9.95 -0.41
C ILE A 213 3.19 10.64 -1.77
N GLY A 214 2.06 10.82 -2.47
CA GLY A 214 2.00 11.49 -3.78
C GLY A 214 2.66 10.70 -4.91
N TRP A 215 2.70 9.38 -4.79
CA TRP A 215 3.29 8.47 -5.79
C TRP A 215 2.43 8.29 -7.03
N LEU A 216 1.11 8.28 -6.84
CA LEU A 216 0.15 7.90 -7.89
C LEU A 216 -0.12 9.05 -8.85
N GLU A 217 -0.29 10.26 -8.35
CA GLU A 217 -0.73 11.41 -9.11
C GLU A 217 0.17 11.70 -10.33
N PRO A 218 1.51 11.71 -10.21
CA PRO A 218 2.39 11.95 -11.35
C PRO A 218 2.26 10.90 -12.47
N LEU A 219 1.92 9.65 -12.10
CA LEU A 219 1.75 8.56 -13.07
C LEU A 219 0.45 8.73 -13.85
N ILE A 220 -0.65 8.96 -13.14
CA ILE A 220 -1.98 9.04 -13.78
C ILE A 220 -2.17 10.32 -14.57
N ILE A 221 -1.55 11.44 -14.18
CA ILE A 221 -1.55 12.69 -14.96
C ILE A 221 -0.99 12.42 -16.36
N ARG A 222 0.12 11.71 -16.47
CA ARG A 222 0.75 11.38 -17.75
C ARG A 222 -0.16 10.55 -18.66
N VAL A 223 -0.88 9.59 -18.10
CA VAL A 223 -1.82 8.75 -18.85
C VAL A 223 -3.08 9.54 -19.19
N ALA A 224 -3.54 10.44 -18.31
CA ALA A 224 -4.69 11.31 -18.55
C ALA A 224 -4.43 12.32 -19.67
N GLU A 225 -3.20 12.85 -19.78
CA GLU A 225 -2.79 13.73 -20.87
C GLU A 225 -2.81 13.02 -22.24
N ASP A 226 -2.43 11.77 -22.28
CA ASP A 226 -2.38 10.96 -23.51
C ASP A 226 -2.55 9.47 -23.16
N ARG A 227 -3.68 8.91 -23.56
CA ARG A 227 -4.07 7.51 -23.25
C ARG A 227 -3.21 6.45 -23.97
N THR A 228 -2.36 6.82 -24.88
CA THR A 228 -1.40 5.92 -25.54
C THR A 228 -0.12 5.71 -24.73
N ARG A 229 0.07 6.50 -23.67
CA ARG A 229 1.27 6.40 -22.81
C ARG A 229 1.21 5.20 -21.87
N VAL A 230 2.34 4.51 -21.77
CA VAL A 230 2.66 3.56 -20.72
C VAL A 230 3.70 4.22 -19.81
N VAL A 231 3.38 4.35 -18.53
CA VAL A 231 4.19 5.12 -17.57
C VAL A 231 4.74 4.17 -16.51
N ALA A 232 6.03 4.28 -16.22
CA ALA A 232 6.69 3.56 -15.13
C ALA A 232 7.40 4.56 -14.19
N PRO A 233 7.34 4.36 -12.86
CA PRO A 233 8.10 5.17 -11.91
C PRO A 233 9.58 4.74 -11.85
N ILE A 234 10.38 5.56 -11.18
CA ILE A 234 11.65 5.11 -10.62
C ILE A 234 11.32 4.31 -9.35
N ILE A 235 11.90 3.12 -9.21
CA ILE A 235 11.76 2.27 -8.03
C ILE A 235 13.09 2.27 -7.30
N ASP A 236 13.10 2.86 -6.11
CA ASP A 236 14.26 2.90 -5.23
C ASP A 236 14.31 1.66 -4.33
N VAL A 237 15.50 1.33 -3.85
CA VAL A 237 15.71 0.29 -2.82
C VAL A 237 15.60 0.96 -1.46
N ILE A 238 14.86 0.32 -0.53
CA ILE A 238 14.69 0.77 0.85
C ILE A 238 15.72 0.08 1.74
#